data_06ccf9f757c7ed36d820f60b4c02251e
#
_entry.id   06ccf9f757c7ed36d820f60b4c02251e
#
_cell.length_a   1.000
_cell.length_b   1.000
_cell.length_c   1.000
_cell.angle_alpha   90.00
_cell.angle_beta   90.00
_cell.angle_gamma   90.00
#
_symmetry.space_group_name_H-M   'P 1'
#
loop_
_entity.id
_entity.type
_entity.pdbx_description
1 polymer ?
#
loop_
_entity_poly.entity_id
_entity_poly.type
_entity_poly.pdbx_seq_one_letter_code
_entity_poly.pdbx_strand_id
1 'polypeptide(L)'
;MRIDDILAGRGRDGEPVFSFEFFPPKTPDGERNLQRALDSLATLQPDFASVTYGAGGSTRDRTLDIVRDIKNRYGIEAMAHLSCVGATADELRGTLDQVRAAGIDNVLALRGDPPAGATEWLSLIHI
;
A
#
# COMPACT_ATOMS: atom_id res chain seq x y z
N MET A 1 3.77 -12.65 5.02
CA MET A 1 3.40 -13.66 3.95
C MET A 1 3.43 -12.95 2.61
N ARG A 2 3.81 -13.61 1.53
CA ARG A 2 3.80 -12.97 0.19
C ARG A 2 2.42 -13.11 -0.45
N ILE A 3 1.94 -12.05 -1.07
CA ILE A 3 0.62 -12.04 -1.74
C ILE A 3 0.64 -12.94 -2.99
N ASP A 4 1.77 -13.07 -3.67
CA ASP A 4 1.91 -14.01 -4.79
C ASP A 4 1.73 -15.47 -4.35
N ASP A 5 2.13 -15.84 -3.12
CA ASP A 5 1.86 -17.16 -2.56
C ASP A 5 0.36 -17.36 -2.27
N ILE A 6 -0.33 -16.32 -1.80
CA ILE A 6 -1.80 -16.34 -1.59
C ILE A 6 -2.50 -16.58 -2.93
N LEU A 7 -2.15 -15.79 -3.95
CA LEU A 7 -2.73 -15.89 -5.29
C LEU A 7 -2.45 -17.26 -5.92
N ALA A 8 -1.23 -17.78 -5.78
CA ALA A 8 -0.87 -19.09 -6.32
C ALA A 8 -1.56 -20.25 -5.59
N GLY A 9 -1.77 -20.16 -4.27
CA GLY A 9 -2.46 -21.16 -3.47
C GLY A 9 -3.95 -21.26 -3.82
N ARG A 10 -4.67 -20.16 -3.66
CA ARG A 10 -6.11 -20.09 -3.94
C ARG A 10 -6.46 -20.34 -5.41
N GLY A 11 -5.66 -19.79 -6.32
CA GLY A 11 -5.87 -19.99 -7.76
C GLY A 11 -5.77 -21.44 -8.20
N ARG A 12 -4.98 -22.29 -7.50
CA ARG A 12 -4.92 -23.74 -7.77
C ARG A 12 -6.18 -24.47 -7.32
N ASP A 13 -6.79 -24.04 -6.23
CA ASP A 13 -7.98 -24.66 -5.66
C ASP A 13 -9.27 -24.10 -6.28
N GLY A 14 -9.17 -23.11 -7.18
CA GLY A 14 -10.31 -22.46 -7.83
C GLY A 14 -11.11 -21.54 -6.91
N GLU A 15 -10.60 -21.24 -5.71
CA GLU A 15 -11.24 -20.31 -4.80
C GLU A 15 -10.90 -18.86 -5.16
N PRO A 16 -11.86 -17.93 -5.11
CA PRO A 16 -11.59 -16.51 -5.36
C PRO A 16 -10.73 -15.91 -4.23
N VAL A 17 -9.87 -14.95 -4.61
CA VAL A 17 -9.12 -14.13 -3.67
C VAL A 17 -9.84 -12.79 -3.51
N PHE A 18 -10.12 -12.40 -2.28
CA PHE A 18 -10.76 -11.13 -1.94
C PHE A 18 -9.78 -10.17 -1.29
N SER A 19 -9.71 -8.96 -1.80
CA SER A 19 -8.91 -7.89 -1.22
C SER A 19 -9.65 -6.56 -1.19
N PHE A 20 -9.23 -5.69 -0.30
CA PHE A 20 -9.69 -4.30 -0.22
C PHE A 20 -8.54 -3.34 -0.45
N GLU A 21 -8.85 -2.20 -1.07
CA GLU A 21 -7.91 -1.10 -1.22
C GLU A 21 -8.37 0.09 -0.39
N PHE A 22 -7.46 0.67 0.38
CA PHE A 22 -7.70 1.82 1.24
C PHE A 22 -6.89 3.02 0.79
N PHE A 23 -7.44 4.20 1.05
CA PHE A 23 -6.82 5.49 0.74
C PHE A 23 -6.42 6.18 2.05
N PRO A 24 -5.17 6.69 2.16
CA PRO A 24 -4.77 7.46 3.33
C PRO A 24 -5.66 8.69 3.48
N PRO A 25 -6.33 8.86 4.62
CA PRO A 25 -7.18 10.00 4.86
C PRO A 25 -6.37 11.28 5.05
N LYS A 26 -6.99 12.43 4.73
CA LYS A 26 -6.38 13.75 4.85
C LYS A 26 -6.98 14.59 5.99
N THR A 27 -7.99 14.07 6.68
CA THR A 27 -8.70 14.77 7.74
C THR A 27 -8.92 13.87 8.94
N PRO A 28 -9.09 14.44 10.16
CA PRO A 28 -9.42 13.65 11.35
C PRO A 28 -10.72 12.85 11.21
N ASP A 29 -11.72 13.37 10.50
CA ASP A 29 -12.96 12.65 10.21
C ASP A 29 -12.71 11.46 9.28
N GLY A 30 -11.87 11.66 8.27
CA GLY A 30 -11.41 10.59 7.39
C GLY A 30 -10.70 9.47 8.13
N GLU A 31 -9.86 9.81 9.14
CA GLU A 31 -9.20 8.82 10.01
C GLU A 31 -10.23 7.96 10.77
N ARG A 32 -11.23 8.59 11.37
CA ARG A 32 -12.31 7.87 12.07
C ARG A 32 -13.10 6.97 11.12
N ASN A 33 -13.34 7.45 9.90
CA ASN A 33 -14.06 6.65 8.89
C ASN A 33 -13.23 5.47 8.41
N LEU A 34 -11.93 5.65 8.17
CA LEU A 34 -11.01 4.57 7.83
C LEU A 34 -11.00 3.50 8.93
N GLN A 35 -10.89 3.93 10.19
CA GLN A 35 -10.88 3.00 11.32
C GLN A 35 -12.16 2.17 11.39
N ARG A 36 -13.33 2.81 11.24
CA ARG A 36 -14.62 2.10 11.21
C ARG A 36 -14.74 1.13 10.03
N ALA A 37 -14.23 1.53 8.86
CA ALA A 37 -14.22 0.68 7.69
C ALA A 37 -13.32 -0.55 7.92
N LEU A 38 -12.13 -0.38 8.47
CA LEU A 38 -11.23 -1.47 8.82
C LEU A 38 -11.85 -2.42 9.84
N ASP A 39 -12.46 -1.89 10.92
CA ASP A 39 -13.15 -2.70 11.93
C ASP A 39 -14.27 -3.56 11.31
N SER A 40 -15.04 -2.99 10.38
CA SER A 40 -16.13 -3.70 9.71
C SER A 40 -15.64 -4.70 8.67
N LEU A 41 -14.70 -4.30 7.81
CA LEU A 41 -14.23 -5.12 6.70
C LEU A 41 -13.32 -6.27 7.15
N ALA A 42 -12.62 -6.12 8.27
CA ALA A 42 -11.82 -7.19 8.85
C ALA A 42 -12.66 -8.41 9.23
N THR A 43 -13.95 -8.22 9.58
CA THR A 43 -14.86 -9.33 9.88
C THR A 43 -15.15 -10.22 8.67
N LEU A 44 -14.92 -9.72 7.46
CA LEU A 44 -15.09 -10.47 6.20
C LEU A 44 -13.86 -11.34 5.88
N GLN A 45 -12.80 -11.25 6.68
CA GLN A 45 -11.56 -12.01 6.52
C GLN A 45 -10.98 -11.94 5.10
N PRO A 46 -10.70 -10.74 4.56
CA PRO A 46 -10.08 -10.62 3.25
C PRO A 46 -8.71 -11.31 3.24
N ASP A 47 -8.30 -11.79 2.08
CA ASP A 47 -7.03 -12.47 1.92
C ASP A 47 -5.84 -11.51 2.07
N PHE A 48 -6.01 -10.26 1.60
CA PHE A 48 -5.07 -9.17 1.83
C PHE A 48 -5.74 -7.80 1.67
N ALA A 49 -5.03 -6.77 2.03
CA ALA A 49 -5.43 -5.39 1.80
C ALA A 49 -4.29 -4.57 1.21
N SER A 50 -4.60 -3.56 0.40
CA SER A 50 -3.61 -2.61 -0.11
C SER A 50 -3.92 -1.20 0.35
N VAL A 51 -2.89 -0.37 0.43
CA VAL A 51 -3.02 1.05 0.76
C VAL A 51 -2.35 1.89 -0.30
N THR A 52 -3.12 2.82 -0.88
CA THR A 52 -2.63 3.68 -1.95
C THR A 52 -1.59 4.67 -1.45
N TYR A 53 -0.79 5.16 -2.39
CA TYR A 53 0.21 6.19 -2.15
C TYR A 53 -0.35 7.54 -2.60
N GLY A 54 -0.35 8.52 -1.72
CA GLY A 54 -0.84 9.86 -2.07
C GLY A 54 0.06 10.55 -3.08
N ALA A 55 -0.54 11.25 -4.04
CA ALA A 55 0.17 12.05 -5.01
C ALA A 55 1.10 13.08 -4.33
N GLY A 56 2.35 13.15 -4.77
CA GLY A 56 3.32 14.15 -4.29
C GLY A 56 4.04 13.81 -2.98
N GLY A 57 4.00 12.58 -2.48
CA GLY A 57 4.83 12.13 -1.35
C GLY A 57 4.37 12.57 0.04
N SER A 58 3.33 13.41 0.14
CA SER A 58 2.83 13.95 1.41
C SER A 58 2.16 12.92 2.34
N THR A 59 1.90 11.71 1.84
CA THR A 59 1.23 10.65 2.60
C THR A 59 2.10 9.40 2.79
N ARG A 60 3.40 9.47 2.48
CA ARG A 60 4.32 8.33 2.53
C ARG A 60 4.30 7.64 3.91
N ASP A 61 4.59 8.39 4.95
CA ASP A 61 4.63 7.88 6.31
C ASP A 61 3.26 7.37 6.73
N ARG A 62 2.20 8.08 6.33
CA ARG A 62 0.83 7.70 6.65
C ARG A 62 0.42 6.38 5.97
N THR A 63 0.81 6.16 4.72
CA THR A 63 0.59 4.88 4.02
C THR A 63 1.24 3.73 4.79
N LEU A 64 2.50 3.89 5.21
CA LEU A 64 3.22 2.87 5.96
C LEU A 64 2.58 2.59 7.34
N ASP A 65 2.13 3.63 8.04
CA ASP A 65 1.43 3.47 9.32
C ASP A 65 0.15 2.65 9.16
N ILE A 66 -0.68 2.97 8.16
CA ILE A 66 -1.92 2.24 7.89
C ILE A 66 -1.64 0.79 7.52
N VAL A 67 -0.67 0.53 6.62
CA VAL A 67 -0.28 -0.83 6.22
C VAL A 67 0.18 -1.64 7.43
N ARG A 68 1.00 -1.04 8.30
CA ARG A 68 1.46 -1.66 9.54
C ARG A 68 0.31 -1.97 10.48
N ASP A 69 -0.65 -1.07 10.65
CA ASP A 69 -1.82 -1.29 11.50
C ASP A 69 -2.71 -2.41 10.95
N ILE A 70 -2.94 -2.46 9.63
CA ILE A 70 -3.69 -3.55 8.98
C ILE A 70 -3.03 -4.90 9.29
N LYS A 71 -1.72 -5.00 9.12
CA LYS A 71 -0.98 -6.24 9.35
C LYS A 71 -0.96 -6.63 10.84
N ASN A 72 -0.61 -5.71 11.72
CA ASN A 72 -0.34 -6.02 13.12
C ASN A 72 -1.59 -6.05 13.99
N ARG A 73 -2.57 -5.18 13.71
CA ARG A 73 -3.79 -5.08 14.54
C ARG A 73 -4.90 -6.00 14.06
N TYR A 74 -5.05 -6.13 12.74
CA TYR A 74 -6.13 -6.92 12.14
C TYR A 74 -5.67 -8.30 11.68
N GLY A 75 -4.36 -8.55 11.62
CA GLY A 75 -3.81 -9.83 11.15
C GLY A 75 -4.04 -10.10 9.65
N ILE A 76 -4.41 -9.06 8.89
CA ILE A 76 -4.63 -9.14 7.44
C ILE A 76 -3.30 -8.86 6.75
N GLU A 77 -2.92 -9.69 5.76
CA GLU A 77 -1.74 -9.41 4.97
C GLU A 77 -1.91 -8.10 4.20
N ALA A 78 -0.83 -7.31 4.13
CA ALA A 78 -0.94 -5.94 3.64
C ALA A 78 0.15 -5.59 2.61
N MET A 79 -0.24 -4.75 1.65
CA MET A 79 0.60 -4.26 0.57
C MET A 79 0.65 -2.74 0.57
N ALA A 80 1.84 -2.19 0.57
CA ALA A 80 2.03 -0.75 0.39
C ALA A 80 2.17 -0.39 -1.09
N HIS A 81 1.41 0.58 -1.59
CA HIS A 81 1.73 1.19 -2.87
C HIS A 81 2.95 2.11 -2.72
N LEU A 82 3.82 2.10 -3.70
CA LEU A 82 5.02 2.95 -3.77
C LEU A 82 5.07 3.64 -5.14
N SER A 83 4.84 4.94 -5.17
CA SER A 83 5.03 5.73 -6.40
C SER A 83 6.50 6.08 -6.57
N CYS A 84 7.04 5.80 -7.75
CA CYS A 84 8.43 6.07 -8.10
C CYS A 84 8.62 7.44 -8.80
N VAL A 85 7.54 8.20 -9.03
CA VAL A 85 7.61 9.51 -9.66
C VAL A 85 8.24 10.54 -8.73
N GLY A 86 9.13 11.38 -9.27
CA GLY A 86 9.71 12.53 -8.55
C GLY A 86 10.63 12.17 -7.38
N ALA A 87 11.01 10.90 -7.23
CA ALA A 87 11.93 10.44 -6.19
C ALA A 87 13.28 10.02 -6.79
N THR A 88 14.35 10.28 -6.08
CA THR A 88 15.69 9.78 -6.41
C THR A 88 15.81 8.29 -6.02
N ALA A 89 16.82 7.61 -6.56
CA ALA A 89 17.11 6.21 -6.22
C ALA A 89 17.39 6.03 -4.71
N ASP A 90 18.06 6.98 -4.09
CA ASP A 90 18.39 6.91 -2.65
C ASP A 90 17.16 7.13 -1.78
N GLU A 91 16.24 8.03 -2.17
CA GLU A 91 14.96 8.21 -1.49
C GLU A 91 14.08 6.95 -1.59
N LEU A 92 14.06 6.30 -2.77
CA LEU A 92 13.32 5.04 -2.93
C LEU A 92 13.93 3.91 -2.10
N ARG A 93 15.25 3.79 -2.05
CA ARG A 93 15.95 2.83 -1.17
C ARG A 93 15.61 3.08 0.29
N GLY A 94 15.72 4.33 0.75
CA GLY A 94 15.35 4.70 2.11
C GLY A 94 13.90 4.35 2.46
N THR A 95 12.97 4.56 1.52
CA THR A 95 11.57 4.17 1.70
C THR A 95 11.41 2.65 1.78
N LEU A 96 12.08 1.89 0.93
CA LEU A 96 12.02 0.42 0.97
C LEU A 96 12.66 -0.14 2.25
N ASP A 97 13.69 0.50 2.79
CA ASP A 97 14.27 0.13 4.08
C ASP A 97 13.27 0.37 5.23
N GLN A 98 12.49 1.46 5.20
CA GLN A 98 11.41 1.70 6.15
C GLN A 98 10.30 0.66 6.04
N VAL A 99 9.86 0.33 4.82
CA VAL A 99 8.88 -0.73 4.53
C VAL A 99 9.34 -2.05 5.14
N ARG A 100 10.59 -2.43 4.88
CA ARG A 100 11.20 -3.67 5.39
C ARG A 100 11.31 -3.66 6.91
N ALA A 101 11.75 -2.55 7.51
CA ALA A 101 11.84 -2.40 8.97
C ALA A 101 10.46 -2.48 9.65
N ALA A 102 9.39 -2.07 8.97
CA ALA A 102 8.02 -2.20 9.44
C ALA A 102 7.44 -3.63 9.29
N GLY A 103 8.22 -4.59 8.77
CA GLY A 103 7.79 -5.98 8.56
C GLY A 103 6.79 -6.14 7.41
N ILE A 104 6.78 -5.21 6.46
CA ILE A 104 5.90 -5.25 5.29
C ILE A 104 6.64 -5.98 4.17
N ASP A 105 6.05 -7.08 3.69
CA ASP A 105 6.67 -7.96 2.69
C ASP A 105 6.22 -7.66 1.26
N ASN A 106 5.12 -6.91 1.10
CA ASN A 106 4.46 -6.71 -0.18
C ASN A 106 4.43 -5.22 -0.57
N VAL A 107 4.94 -4.91 -1.75
CA VAL A 107 4.98 -3.56 -2.33
C VAL A 107 4.45 -3.59 -3.75
N LEU A 108 3.53 -2.68 -4.08
CA LEU A 108 3.12 -2.41 -5.44
C LEU A 108 3.87 -1.17 -5.94
N ALA A 109 4.91 -1.38 -6.75
CA ALA A 109 5.65 -0.28 -7.37
C ALA A 109 4.87 0.29 -8.55
N LEU A 110 4.62 1.59 -8.50
CA LEU A 110 3.85 2.32 -9.51
C LEU A 110 4.76 3.37 -10.18
N ARG A 111 4.57 3.55 -11.48
CA ARG A 111 5.22 4.65 -12.20
C ARG A 111 4.86 6.00 -11.60
N GLY A 112 3.61 6.17 -11.20
CA GLY A 112 3.04 7.43 -10.77
C GLY A 112 2.60 8.31 -11.95
N ASP A 113 1.75 9.28 -11.66
CA ASP A 113 1.24 10.25 -12.62
C ASP A 113 2.18 11.46 -12.70
N PRO A 114 2.23 12.16 -13.85
CA PRO A 114 2.99 13.39 -13.96
C PRO A 114 2.49 14.44 -12.96
N PRO A 115 3.38 15.22 -12.36
CA PRO A 115 2.95 16.37 -11.55
C PRO A 115 2.07 17.32 -12.37
N ALA A 116 1.12 17.98 -11.72
CA ALA A 116 0.20 18.91 -12.39
C ALA A 116 0.98 19.97 -13.17
N GLY A 117 0.70 20.10 -14.47
CA GLY A 117 1.34 21.05 -15.36
C GLY A 117 2.71 20.62 -15.93
N ALA A 118 3.20 19.42 -15.60
CA ALA A 118 4.43 18.89 -16.17
C ALA A 118 4.16 18.27 -17.55
N THR A 119 4.99 18.65 -18.53
CA THR A 119 4.99 18.03 -19.87
C THR A 119 5.94 16.83 -19.94
N GLU A 120 6.93 16.80 -19.03
CA GLU A 120 7.87 15.70 -18.88
C GLU A 120 8.04 15.37 -17.41
N TRP A 121 8.20 14.09 -17.09
CA TRP A 121 8.48 13.66 -15.72
C TRP A 121 9.33 12.38 -15.70
N LEU A 122 10.09 12.22 -14.65
CA LEU A 122 10.93 11.06 -14.42
C LEU A 122 10.30 10.15 -13.37
N SER A 123 10.30 8.85 -13.66
CA SER A 123 9.99 7.82 -12.68
C SER A 123 11.04 6.72 -12.76
N LEU A 124 11.56 6.30 -11.62
CA LEU A 124 12.59 5.28 -11.53
C LEU A 124 12.05 3.85 -11.46
N ILE A 125 10.79 3.64 -11.85
CA ILE A 125 10.20 2.29 -11.83
C ILE A 125 10.90 1.29 -12.76
N HIS A 126 11.61 1.78 -13.77
CA HIS A 126 12.30 0.95 -14.76
C HIS A 126 13.83 0.93 -14.60
N ILE A 127 14.33 1.40 -13.47
CA ILE A 127 15.78 1.46 -13.20
C ILE A 127 16.18 0.43 -12.17
#